data_c50aac3fbf7f4ad60a131fdfca0c2683
#
_entry.id   c50aac3fbf7f4ad60a131fdfca0c2683
#
_cell.length_a   1.000
_cell.length_b   1.000
_cell.length_c   1.000
_cell.angle_alpha   90.00
_cell.angle_beta   90.00
_cell.angle_gamma   90.00
#
_symmetry.space_group_name_H-M   'P 1'
#
loop_
_entity.id
_entity.type
_entity.pdbx_description
1 polymer ?
#
loop_
_entity_poly.entity_id
_entity_poly.type
_entity_poly.pdbx_seq_one_letter_code
_entity_poly.pdbx_strand_id
1 'polypeptide(L)'
;MEEEKSVFVEYFGDYPLIRILDFLVLGRDMDYSMTEIAKNAGVGWTSFSEIWPQLIEKEIVTATRKIGNAKLFRLNTENPWVKELIKMDKIITKLETEKFLSKAKKLTA
;
A
#
# COMPACT_ATOMS: atom_id res chain seq x y z
N MET A 1 -10.58 -14.75 13.59
CA MET A 1 -9.93 -15.11 12.31
C MET A 1 -8.89 -14.05 12.00
N GLU A 2 -7.64 -14.44 11.93
CA GLU A 2 -6.56 -13.51 11.64
C GLU A 2 -6.59 -13.13 10.17
N GLU A 3 -6.50 -11.84 9.88
CA GLU A 3 -6.32 -11.38 8.52
C GLU A 3 -4.93 -11.78 8.03
N GLU A 4 -4.89 -12.31 6.83
CA GLU A 4 -3.64 -12.63 6.19
C GLU A 4 -2.92 -11.33 5.81
N LYS A 5 -1.69 -11.17 6.29
CA LYS A 5 -0.90 -9.97 6.01
C LYS A 5 -0.23 -10.08 4.65
N SER A 6 -0.16 -8.96 3.93
CA SER A 6 0.59 -8.89 2.68
C SER A 6 2.10 -9.04 2.95
N VAL A 7 2.84 -9.43 1.93
CA VAL A 7 4.31 -9.50 2.00
C VAL A 7 4.90 -8.13 2.38
N PHE A 8 4.34 -7.06 1.84
CA PHE A 8 4.76 -5.70 2.14
C PHE A 8 4.67 -5.40 3.63
N VAL A 9 3.51 -5.70 4.24
CA VAL A 9 3.29 -5.47 5.68
C VAL A 9 4.19 -6.37 6.52
N GLU A 10 4.42 -7.62 6.11
CA GLU A 10 5.33 -8.52 6.82
C GLU A 10 6.77 -7.99 6.84
N TYR A 11 7.23 -7.42 5.74
CA TYR A 11 8.60 -6.91 5.63
C TYR A 11 8.80 -5.59 6.37
N PHE A 12 7.85 -4.67 6.28
CA PHE A 12 7.99 -3.31 6.83
C PHE A 12 7.39 -3.14 8.22
N GLY A 13 6.55 -4.08 8.63
CA GLY A 13 5.87 -4.04 9.92
C GLY A 13 4.41 -3.61 9.80
N ASP A 14 3.59 -4.04 10.74
CA ASP A 14 2.16 -3.80 10.73
C ASP A 14 1.83 -2.50 11.47
N TYR A 15 2.04 -1.38 10.79
CA TYR A 15 1.78 -0.03 11.29
C TYR A 15 0.80 0.69 10.36
N PRO A 16 0.03 1.66 10.88
CA PRO A 16 -0.95 2.39 10.05
C PRO A 16 -0.37 2.96 8.76
N LEU A 17 0.81 3.61 8.81
CA LEU A 17 1.46 4.14 7.63
C LEU A 17 1.74 3.03 6.59
N ILE A 18 2.26 1.90 7.05
CA ILE A 18 2.60 0.79 6.15
C ILE A 18 1.34 0.18 5.53
N ARG A 19 0.26 0.06 6.28
CA ARG A 19 -1.02 -0.42 5.75
C ARG A 19 -1.58 0.51 4.68
N ILE A 20 -1.46 1.81 4.89
CA ILE A 20 -1.90 2.81 3.90
C ILE A 20 -1.07 2.69 2.62
N LEU A 21 0.26 2.64 2.74
CA LEU A 21 1.16 2.51 1.60
C LEU A 21 0.92 1.19 0.85
N ASP A 22 0.72 0.10 1.57
CA ASP A 22 0.42 -1.21 1.00
C ASP A 22 -0.83 -1.16 0.11
N PHE A 23 -1.91 -0.60 0.63
CA PHE A 23 -3.14 -0.44 -0.14
C PHE A 23 -2.94 0.43 -1.37
N LEU A 24 -2.24 1.56 -1.22
CA LEU A 24 -1.99 2.49 -2.33
C LEU A 24 -1.11 1.88 -3.42
N VAL A 25 -0.10 1.09 -3.04
CA VAL A 25 0.75 0.38 -4.01
C VAL A 25 -0.06 -0.67 -4.75
N LEU A 26 -0.86 -1.46 -4.04
CA LEU A 26 -1.70 -2.49 -4.63
C LEU A 26 -2.72 -1.89 -5.60
N GLY A 27 -3.36 -0.79 -5.22
CA GLY A 27 -4.39 -0.13 -6.01
C GLY A 27 -3.91 1.08 -6.80
N ARG A 28 -2.63 1.14 -7.17
CA ARG A 28 -2.01 2.33 -7.77
C ARG A 28 -2.56 2.77 -9.12
N ASP A 29 -3.29 1.91 -9.80
CA ASP A 29 -3.89 2.23 -11.09
C ASP A 29 -5.27 2.90 -10.96
N MET A 30 -5.76 3.03 -9.75
CA MET A 30 -7.07 3.62 -9.46
C MET A 30 -6.96 4.75 -8.46
N ASP A 31 -8.02 5.53 -8.35
CA ASP A 31 -8.11 6.60 -7.36
C ASP A 31 -9.23 6.31 -6.34
N TYR A 32 -9.09 6.88 -5.15
CA TYR A 32 -9.96 6.59 -4.01
C TYR A 32 -10.16 7.83 -3.16
N SER A 33 -11.30 7.90 -2.48
CA SER A 33 -11.50 8.91 -1.45
C SER A 33 -10.68 8.57 -0.20
N MET A 34 -10.45 9.55 0.66
CA MET A 34 -9.75 9.33 1.92
C MET A 34 -10.42 8.25 2.78
N THR A 35 -11.76 8.30 2.83
CA THR A 35 -12.55 7.31 3.59
C THR A 35 -12.34 5.89 3.06
N GLU A 36 -12.35 5.74 1.73
CA GLU A 36 -12.09 4.45 1.10
C GLU A 36 -10.68 3.94 1.41
N ILE A 37 -9.67 4.82 1.35
CA ILE A 37 -8.29 4.46 1.64
C ILE A 37 -8.16 3.98 3.09
N ALA A 38 -8.68 4.74 4.04
CA ALA A 38 -8.62 4.37 5.46
C ALA A 38 -9.30 3.03 5.71
N LYS A 39 -10.50 2.85 5.14
CA LYS A 39 -11.28 1.62 5.30
C LYS A 39 -10.56 0.41 4.72
N ASN A 40 -10.08 0.52 3.48
CA ASN A 40 -9.43 -0.59 2.80
C ASN A 40 -8.07 -0.93 3.40
N ALA A 41 -7.37 0.07 3.93
CA ALA A 41 -6.11 -0.14 4.64
C ALA A 41 -6.31 -0.71 6.05
N GLY A 42 -7.55 -0.70 6.55
CA GLY A 42 -7.84 -1.17 7.91
C GLY A 42 -7.28 -0.23 8.97
N VAL A 43 -7.28 1.07 8.71
CA VAL A 43 -6.72 2.11 9.60
C VAL A 43 -7.84 2.97 10.15
N GLY A 44 -7.87 3.16 11.47
CA GLY A 44 -8.84 4.03 12.13
C GLY A 44 -8.66 5.49 11.68
N TRP A 45 -9.75 6.25 11.68
CA TRP A 45 -9.73 7.62 11.17
C TRP A 45 -8.77 8.54 11.91
N THR A 46 -8.64 8.37 13.23
CA THR A 46 -7.71 9.19 14.02
C THR A 46 -6.28 9.05 13.53
N SER A 47 -5.82 7.80 13.38
CA SER A 47 -4.48 7.53 12.88
C SER A 47 -4.32 7.98 11.42
N PHE A 48 -5.32 7.74 10.60
CA PHE A 48 -5.30 8.14 9.20
C PHE A 48 -5.16 9.65 9.04
N SER A 49 -5.96 10.41 9.78
CA SER A 49 -5.95 11.88 9.69
C SER A 49 -4.65 12.50 10.18
N GLU A 50 -3.90 11.83 11.02
CA GLU A 50 -2.57 12.28 11.45
C GLU A 50 -1.50 11.99 10.39
N ILE A 51 -1.62 10.89 9.68
CA ILE A 51 -0.66 10.45 8.67
C ILE A 51 -0.86 11.17 7.33
N TRP A 52 -2.10 11.34 6.92
CA TRP A 52 -2.46 11.79 5.57
C TRP A 52 -1.83 13.12 5.14
N PRO A 53 -1.81 14.18 5.98
CA PRO A 53 -1.17 15.44 5.59
C PRO A 53 0.30 15.29 5.22
N GLN A 54 1.02 14.37 5.86
CA GLN A 54 2.42 14.11 5.57
C GLN A 54 2.59 13.47 4.18
N LEU A 55 1.67 12.61 3.79
CA LEU A 55 1.70 11.99 2.46
C LEU A 55 1.44 13.02 1.36
N ILE A 56 0.56 13.96 1.62
CA ILE A 56 0.28 15.06 0.69
C ILE A 56 1.51 15.99 0.59
N GLU A 57 2.07 16.39 1.72
CA GLU A 57 3.22 17.28 1.75
C GLU A 57 4.42 16.72 1.00
N LYS A 58 4.67 15.43 1.16
CA LYS A 58 5.78 14.73 0.49
C LYS A 58 5.44 14.31 -0.94
N GLU A 59 4.26 14.67 -1.42
CA GLU A 59 3.81 14.33 -2.76
C GLU A 59 3.82 12.82 -3.06
N ILE A 60 3.58 12.03 -2.03
CA ILE A 60 3.46 10.56 -2.15
C ILE A 60 2.12 10.21 -2.76
N VAL A 61 1.11 11.01 -2.49
CA VAL A 61 -0.23 10.89 -3.09
C VAL A 61 -0.55 12.16 -3.86
N THR A 62 -1.41 12.03 -4.86
CA THR A 62 -1.84 13.16 -5.68
C THR A 62 -3.36 13.13 -5.81
N ALA A 63 -3.98 14.33 -5.77
CA ALA A 63 -5.40 14.48 -6.04
C ALA A 63 -5.64 14.28 -7.54
N THR A 64 -6.66 13.53 -7.90
CA THR A 64 -6.97 13.22 -9.29
C THR A 64 -8.20 13.94 -9.79
N ARG A 65 -9.33 13.79 -9.08
CA ARG A 65 -10.61 14.35 -9.51
C ARG A 65 -11.54 14.47 -8.31
N LYS A 66 -12.69 15.04 -8.54
CA LYS A 66 -13.73 15.18 -7.53
C LYS A 66 -15.03 14.57 -8.06
N ILE A 67 -15.65 13.73 -7.24
CA ILE A 67 -16.97 13.17 -7.55
C ILE A 67 -17.92 13.66 -6.46
N GLY A 68 -18.88 14.51 -6.82
CA GLY A 68 -19.73 15.17 -5.84
C GLY A 68 -18.87 16.03 -4.92
N ASN A 69 -18.94 15.79 -3.62
CA ASN A 69 -18.10 16.47 -2.62
C ASN A 69 -16.84 15.69 -2.25
N ALA A 70 -16.67 14.50 -2.83
CA ALA A 70 -15.54 13.64 -2.51
C ALA A 70 -14.35 13.90 -3.43
N LYS A 71 -13.24 14.30 -2.84
CA LYS A 71 -11.96 14.44 -3.53
C LYS A 71 -11.27 13.08 -3.59
N LEU A 72 -10.81 12.69 -4.77
CA LEU A 72 -10.15 11.39 -4.96
C LEU A 72 -8.65 11.55 -5.09
N PHE A 73 -7.93 10.54 -4.67
CA PHE A 73 -6.46 10.51 -4.63
C PHE A 73 -5.94 9.19 -5.15
N ARG A 74 -4.71 9.22 -5.63
CA ARG A 74 -3.97 8.00 -5.96
C ARG A 74 -2.52 8.14 -5.58
N LEU A 75 -1.81 7.01 -5.57
CA LEU A 75 -0.37 7.00 -5.38
C LEU A 75 0.29 7.79 -6.51
N ASN A 76 1.21 8.70 -6.16
CA ASN A 76 1.90 9.51 -7.15
C ASN A 76 3.08 8.73 -7.74
N THR A 77 2.82 8.03 -8.84
CA THR A 77 3.82 7.18 -9.50
C THR A 77 4.92 7.96 -10.22
N GLU A 78 4.78 9.29 -10.31
CA GLU A 78 5.83 10.16 -10.86
C GLU A 78 6.87 10.55 -9.81
N ASN A 79 6.55 10.40 -8.53
CA ASN A 79 7.46 10.69 -7.42
C ASN A 79 8.60 9.66 -7.41
N PRO A 80 9.89 10.09 -7.46
CA PRO A 80 11.01 9.14 -7.46
C PRO A 80 11.03 8.19 -6.26
N TRP A 81 10.65 8.69 -5.08
CA TRP A 81 10.57 7.85 -3.87
C TRP A 81 9.51 6.75 -4.04
N VAL A 82 8.36 7.11 -4.61
CA VAL A 82 7.27 6.16 -4.86
C VAL A 82 7.69 5.11 -5.89
N LYS A 83 8.43 5.53 -6.92
CA LYS A 83 8.97 4.59 -7.91
C LYS A 83 9.86 3.53 -7.27
N GLU A 84 10.72 3.95 -6.34
CA GLU A 84 11.58 3.01 -5.61
C GLU A 84 10.78 2.11 -4.67
N LEU A 85 9.74 2.64 -4.04
CA LEU A 85 8.85 1.85 -3.20
C LEU A 85 8.17 0.73 -3.99
N ILE A 86 7.68 1.04 -5.18
CA ILE A 86 7.06 0.05 -6.08
C ILE A 86 8.07 -1.02 -6.49
N LYS A 87 9.30 -0.65 -6.79
CA LYS A 87 10.37 -1.59 -7.10
C LYS A 87 10.65 -2.52 -5.92
N MET A 88 10.70 -1.97 -4.72
CA MET A 88 10.93 -2.75 -3.50
C MET A 88 9.81 -3.75 -3.27
N ASP A 89 8.55 -3.33 -3.46
CA ASP A 89 7.40 -4.23 -3.36
C ASP A 89 7.52 -5.41 -4.33
N LYS A 90 7.90 -5.14 -5.56
CA LYS A 90 8.10 -6.18 -6.58
C LYS A 90 9.21 -7.16 -6.19
N ILE A 91 10.31 -6.65 -5.65
CA ILE A 91 11.45 -7.47 -5.24
C ILE A 91 11.07 -8.40 -4.09
N ILE A 92 10.46 -7.86 -3.03
CA ILE A 92 10.08 -8.68 -1.87
C ILE A 92 9.01 -9.70 -2.22
N THR A 93 8.08 -9.35 -3.09
CA THR A 93 7.06 -10.29 -3.56
C THR A 93 7.71 -11.44 -4.34
N LYS A 94 8.66 -11.13 -5.20
CA LYS A 94 9.41 -12.13 -5.96
C LYS A 94 10.20 -13.06 -5.05
N LEU A 95 10.90 -12.51 -4.06
CA LEU A 95 11.69 -13.29 -3.11
C LEU A 95 10.81 -14.26 -2.32
N GLU A 96 9.66 -13.81 -1.85
CA GLU A 96 8.72 -14.68 -1.11
C GLU A 96 8.10 -15.75 -2.00
N THR A 97 7.79 -15.41 -3.25
CA THR A 97 7.26 -16.38 -4.22
C THR A 97 8.29 -17.47 -4.49
N GLU A 98 9.55 -17.11 -4.67
CA GLU A 98 10.64 -18.06 -4.89
C GLU A 98 10.84 -18.99 -3.70
N LYS A 99 10.76 -18.46 -2.48
CA LYS A 99 10.82 -19.27 -1.25
C LYS A 99 9.69 -20.27 -1.18
N PHE A 100 8.48 -19.82 -1.48
CA PHE A 100 7.30 -20.69 -1.49
C PHE A 100 7.46 -21.82 -2.50
N LEU A 101 7.88 -21.52 -3.72
CA LEU A 101 8.08 -22.51 -4.77
C LEU A 101 9.20 -23.50 -4.42
N SER A 102 10.26 -23.03 -3.79
CA SER A 102 11.36 -23.90 -3.33
C SER A 102 10.88 -24.89 -2.28
N LYS A 103 10.09 -24.42 -1.30
CA LYS A 103 9.50 -25.29 -0.29
C LYS A 103 8.53 -26.31 -0.89
N ALA A 104 7.71 -25.89 -1.84
CA ALA A 104 6.77 -26.77 -2.52
C ALA A 104 7.50 -27.88 -3.27
N LYS A 105 8.60 -27.57 -3.95
CA LYS A 105 9.45 -28.57 -4.62
C LYS A 105 10.03 -29.57 -3.65
N LYS A 106 10.50 -29.13 -2.50
CA LYS A 106 11.06 -30.01 -1.45
C LYS A 106 10.02 -30.97 -0.90
N LEU A 107 8.76 -30.53 -0.80
CA LEU A 107 7.68 -31.37 -0.30
C LEU A 107 7.19 -32.40 -1.30
N THR A 108 7.41 -32.17 -2.59
CA THR A 108 6.94 -33.05 -3.68
C THR A 108 8.03 -33.96 -4.24
N ALA A 109 9.26 -33.76 -3.82
CA ALA A 109 10.40 -34.57 -4.30
C ALA A 109 10.45 -35.94 -3.63
#